data_9b83dfd61cd27a3dc47a4ed4f5e9c1cd
#
_entry.id   9b83dfd61cd27a3dc47a4ed4f5e9c1cd
#
_cell.length_a   1.000
_cell.length_b   1.000
_cell.length_c   1.000
_cell.angle_alpha   90.00
_cell.angle_beta   90.00
_cell.angle_gamma   90.00
#
_symmetry.space_group_name_H-M   'P 1'
#
loop_
_entity.id
_entity.type
_entity.pdbx_description
1 polymer ?
#
loop_
_entity_poly.entity_id
_entity_poly.type
_entity_poly.pdbx_seq_one_letter_code
_entity_poly.pdbx_strand_id
1 'polypeptide(L)'
;MILLSWSHARVPVYGLGCLEVHVPIEIREERPDDVAAVRDLNRRAFGQDQEGNIVDALRANGAVLLFLVATLNDRVVGHIVYSPLSISRNITVAALGPMAVLPECQRQGIGGKLIEAGNQKLKDAGCPFIIVVGHADYYPRFGFKPASGHGIKCEWDVPDDVFMLLVLDRAKMKAVSGLARYRHEFSSVS
;
A
#
# COMPACT_ATOMS: atom_id res chain seq x y z
N MET A 1 5.57 -7.70 -11.93
CA MET A 1 5.93 -8.23 -10.58
C MET A 1 6.43 -7.06 -9.75
N ILE A 2 5.54 -6.47 -8.94
CA ILE A 2 5.86 -5.27 -8.13
C ILE A 2 6.61 -5.71 -6.87
N LEU A 3 7.88 -6.06 -7.02
CA LEU A 3 8.78 -6.30 -5.89
C LEU A 3 9.47 -4.98 -5.56
N LEU A 4 9.14 -4.40 -4.42
CA LEU A 4 9.82 -3.24 -3.86
C LEU A 4 11.33 -3.50 -3.75
N SER A 5 12.13 -2.91 -4.63
CA SER A 5 13.59 -2.93 -4.54
C SER A 5 14.04 -2.06 -3.37
N TRP A 6 14.48 -2.69 -2.27
CA TRP A 6 15.07 -2.00 -1.12
C TRP A 6 16.59 -2.02 -1.26
N SER A 7 17.16 -0.96 -1.85
CA SER A 7 18.61 -0.75 -1.92
C SER A 7 19.19 -0.50 -0.52
N HIS A 8 20.29 -1.21 -0.19
CA HIS A 8 21.03 -1.06 1.08
C HIS A 8 22.04 0.07 0.97
N ALA A 9 21.62 1.30 1.24
CA ALA A 9 22.58 2.41 1.45
C ALA A 9 22.55 2.85 2.91
N ARG A 10 23.69 2.69 3.62
CA ARG A 10 23.91 3.27 4.96
C ARG A 10 24.44 4.69 4.80
N VAL A 11 23.75 5.65 5.36
CA VAL A 11 24.27 7.02 5.52
C VAL A 11 24.74 7.17 6.97
N PRO A 12 26.00 7.60 7.24
CA PRO A 12 26.48 7.83 8.61
C PRO A 12 25.89 9.13 9.16
N VAL A 13 25.30 9.05 10.35
CA VAL A 13 24.84 10.22 11.11
C VAL A 13 25.99 10.66 12.00
N TYR A 14 26.58 11.83 11.74
CA TYR A 14 27.48 12.51 12.68
C TYR A 14 26.66 13.38 13.63
N GLY A 15 26.89 13.19 14.93
CA GLY A 15 26.20 13.88 15.98
C GLY A 15 26.61 15.34 16.13
N LEU A 16 25.63 16.17 16.39
CA LEU A 16 25.75 17.41 17.20
C LEU A 16 24.42 17.50 17.97
N GLY A 17 24.52 17.63 19.28
CA GLY A 17 23.36 17.67 20.18
C GLY A 17 22.48 18.89 19.88
N CYS A 18 21.44 18.64 19.12
CA CYS A 18 20.24 19.46 19.02
C CYS A 18 19.11 18.75 19.73
N LEU A 19 18.33 19.49 20.50
CA LEU A 19 17.00 19.07 20.93
C LEU A 19 16.28 18.58 19.66
N GLU A 20 16.11 17.26 19.53
CA GLU A 20 15.32 16.68 18.42
C GLU A 20 13.88 17.18 18.60
N VAL A 21 13.54 18.23 17.87
CA VAL A 21 12.13 18.57 17.65
C VAL A 21 11.56 17.41 16.84
N HIS A 22 10.96 16.47 17.55
CA HIS A 22 10.31 15.32 16.94
C HIS A 22 9.07 15.83 16.23
N VAL A 23 9.22 16.24 14.96
CA VAL A 23 8.10 16.65 14.14
C VAL A 23 7.26 15.41 13.87
N PRO A 24 6.00 15.36 14.33
CA PRO A 24 5.18 14.20 14.17
C PRO A 24 4.85 13.98 12.68
N ILE A 25 4.91 12.72 12.24
CA ILE A 25 4.37 12.32 10.95
C ILE A 25 2.84 12.38 11.05
N GLU A 26 2.22 13.20 10.20
CA GLU A 26 0.77 13.25 10.05
C GLU A 26 0.33 12.31 8.92
N ILE A 27 -0.76 11.56 9.16
CA ILE A 27 -1.41 10.74 8.14
C ILE A 27 -2.78 11.33 7.86
N ARG A 28 -3.02 11.69 6.61
CA ARG A 28 -4.29 12.25 6.14
C ARG A 28 -4.66 11.73 4.74
N GLU A 29 -5.88 11.99 4.34
CA GLU A 29 -6.29 11.74 2.96
C GLU A 29 -5.56 12.66 1.98
N GLU A 30 -5.33 12.14 0.77
CA GLU A 30 -4.74 12.89 -0.34
C GLU A 30 -5.62 14.10 -0.69
N ARG A 31 -4.97 15.22 -1.01
CA ARG A 31 -5.59 16.43 -1.53
C ARG A 31 -5.16 16.66 -2.98
N PRO A 32 -5.90 17.45 -3.77
CA PRO A 32 -5.50 17.77 -5.15
C PRO A 32 -4.07 18.30 -5.29
N ASP A 33 -3.61 19.08 -4.33
CA ASP A 33 -2.28 19.69 -4.34
C ASP A 33 -1.15 18.66 -4.06
N ASP A 34 -1.48 17.47 -3.56
CA ASP A 34 -0.49 16.42 -3.29
C ASP A 34 -0.11 15.62 -4.55
N VAL A 35 -0.91 15.66 -5.60
CA VAL A 35 -0.79 14.80 -6.80
C VAL A 35 0.62 14.83 -7.40
N ALA A 36 1.18 16.03 -7.60
CA ALA A 36 2.52 16.19 -8.15
C ALA A 36 3.61 15.62 -7.23
N ALA A 37 3.47 15.83 -5.91
CA ALA A 37 4.39 15.31 -4.91
C ALA A 37 4.33 13.78 -4.83
N VAL A 38 3.14 13.18 -4.89
CA VAL A 38 2.93 11.72 -4.93
C VAL A 38 3.56 11.13 -6.20
N ARG A 39 3.42 11.79 -7.35
CA ARG A 39 4.04 11.35 -8.60
C ARG A 39 5.57 11.31 -8.49
N ASP A 40 6.21 12.39 -8.00
CA ASP A 40 7.65 12.47 -7.80
C ASP A 40 8.13 11.43 -6.76
N LEU A 41 7.36 11.25 -5.69
CA LEU A 41 7.64 10.26 -4.64
C LEU A 41 7.71 8.84 -5.21
N ASN A 42 6.74 8.42 -6.04
CA ASN A 42 6.75 7.10 -6.70
C ASN A 42 8.01 6.94 -7.55
N ARG A 43 8.31 7.90 -8.43
CA ARG A 43 9.49 7.85 -9.28
C ARG A 43 10.79 7.71 -8.48
N ARG A 44 10.90 8.42 -7.36
CA ARG A 44 12.09 8.37 -6.48
C ARG A 44 12.18 7.07 -5.70
N ALA A 45 11.05 6.53 -5.25
CA ALA A 45 11.00 5.32 -4.44
C ALA A 45 11.26 4.05 -5.27
N PHE A 46 10.71 4.00 -6.49
CA PHE A 46 10.80 2.82 -7.37
C PHE A 46 11.88 2.94 -8.46
N GLY A 47 12.39 4.15 -8.73
CA GLY A 47 13.38 4.41 -9.79
C GLY A 47 12.79 4.35 -11.20
N GLN A 48 11.47 4.31 -11.33
CA GLN A 48 10.72 4.21 -12.58
C GLN A 48 9.35 4.89 -12.44
N ASP A 49 8.64 5.08 -13.57
CA ASP A 49 7.34 5.77 -13.58
C ASP A 49 6.13 4.83 -13.47
N GLN A 50 6.34 3.52 -13.49
CA GLN A 50 5.28 2.52 -13.64
C GLN A 50 4.25 2.59 -12.50
N GLU A 51 4.69 2.61 -11.25
CA GLU A 51 3.83 2.71 -10.08
C GLU A 51 3.09 4.05 -10.04
N GLY A 52 3.77 5.14 -10.44
CA GLY A 52 3.15 6.44 -10.60
C GLY A 52 2.05 6.44 -11.67
N ASN A 53 2.25 5.74 -12.78
CA ASN A 53 1.26 5.61 -13.86
C ASN A 53 0.01 4.84 -13.36
N ILE A 54 0.21 3.77 -12.56
CA ILE A 54 -0.92 3.04 -11.95
C ILE A 54 -1.72 3.95 -11.04
N VAL A 55 -1.04 4.70 -10.16
CA VAL A 55 -1.69 5.63 -9.23
C VAL A 55 -2.50 6.68 -9.99
N ASP A 56 -1.94 7.28 -11.04
CA ASP A 56 -2.62 8.28 -11.87
C ASP A 56 -3.81 7.67 -12.62
N ALA A 57 -3.69 6.46 -13.15
CA ALA A 57 -4.77 5.75 -13.83
C ALA A 57 -5.91 5.39 -12.86
N LEU A 58 -5.60 4.89 -11.68
CA LEU A 58 -6.60 4.61 -10.63
C LEU A 58 -7.38 5.88 -10.26
N ARG A 59 -6.68 7.00 -10.11
CA ARG A 59 -7.29 8.30 -9.81
C ARG A 59 -8.18 8.78 -10.95
N ALA A 60 -7.69 8.75 -12.19
CA ALA A 60 -8.42 9.19 -13.37
C ALA A 60 -9.69 8.36 -13.63
N ASN A 61 -9.66 7.07 -13.32
CA ASN A 61 -10.78 6.15 -13.50
C ASN A 61 -11.75 6.09 -12.30
N GLY A 62 -11.56 6.93 -11.27
CA GLY A 62 -12.38 6.90 -10.06
C GLY A 62 -12.28 5.57 -9.30
N ALA A 63 -11.16 4.88 -9.42
CA ALA A 63 -10.94 3.53 -8.89
C ALA A 63 -10.14 3.55 -7.57
N VAL A 64 -10.25 4.61 -6.81
CA VAL A 64 -9.64 4.76 -5.49
C VAL A 64 -10.69 4.57 -4.42
N LEU A 65 -10.49 3.58 -3.54
CA LEU A 65 -11.32 3.39 -2.33
C LEU A 65 -10.84 4.27 -1.19
N LEU A 66 -9.52 4.37 -1.03
CA LEU A 66 -8.86 5.18 -0.01
C LEU A 66 -7.47 5.56 -0.49
N PHE A 67 -7.11 6.82 -0.32
CA PHE A 67 -5.77 7.31 -0.60
C PHE A 67 -5.26 8.12 0.57
N LEU A 68 -4.17 7.66 1.20
CA LEU A 68 -3.55 8.36 2.32
C LEU A 68 -2.16 8.83 1.94
N VAL A 69 -1.80 10.01 2.46
CA VAL A 69 -0.45 10.55 2.44
C VAL A 69 0.10 10.68 3.86
N ALA A 70 1.40 10.49 3.99
CA ALA A 70 2.17 10.82 5.17
C ALA A 70 2.89 12.14 4.92
N THR A 71 2.75 13.11 5.81
CA THR A 71 3.43 14.39 5.72
C THR A 71 4.39 14.62 6.89
N LEU A 72 5.49 15.30 6.60
CA LEU A 72 6.48 15.78 7.56
C LEU A 72 6.77 17.24 7.22
N ASN A 73 6.49 18.18 8.14
CA ASN A 73 6.58 19.62 7.87
C ASN A 73 5.82 20.00 6.58
N ASP A 74 4.58 19.60 6.45
CA ASP A 74 3.70 19.82 5.28
C ASP A 74 4.19 19.20 3.96
N ARG A 75 5.37 18.56 3.94
CA ARG A 75 5.88 17.85 2.77
C ARG A 75 5.36 16.42 2.75
N VAL A 76 4.84 15.97 1.61
CA VAL A 76 4.49 14.56 1.39
C VAL A 76 5.77 13.71 1.37
N VAL A 77 5.86 12.74 2.27
CA VAL A 77 7.01 11.84 2.43
C VAL A 77 6.66 10.37 2.23
N GLY A 78 5.37 10.04 2.15
CA GLY A 78 4.87 8.69 1.88
C GLY A 78 3.44 8.71 1.41
N HIS A 79 3.00 7.64 0.75
CA HIS A 79 1.61 7.44 0.38
C HIS A 79 1.25 5.95 0.35
N ILE A 80 -0.05 5.68 0.41
CA ILE A 80 -0.66 4.37 0.20
C ILE A 80 -2.00 4.55 -0.50
N VAL A 81 -2.27 3.72 -1.51
CA VAL A 81 -3.55 3.70 -2.20
C VAL A 81 -4.21 2.35 -2.05
N TYR A 82 -5.52 2.35 -1.92
CA TYR A 82 -6.38 1.17 -1.93
C TYR A 82 -7.38 1.28 -3.07
N SER A 83 -7.47 0.23 -3.87
CA SER A 83 -8.37 0.16 -5.02
C SER A 83 -9.32 -1.04 -4.92
N PRO A 84 -10.45 -1.05 -5.64
CA PRO A 84 -11.32 -2.21 -5.69
C PRO A 84 -10.62 -3.42 -6.29
N LEU A 85 -10.81 -4.58 -5.67
CA LEU A 85 -10.40 -5.88 -6.18
C LEU A 85 -11.60 -6.82 -6.15
N SER A 86 -11.81 -7.58 -7.21
CA SER A 86 -12.92 -8.52 -7.27
C SER A 86 -12.46 -9.95 -6.97
N ILE A 87 -13.29 -10.68 -6.17
CA ILE A 87 -13.12 -12.11 -5.94
C ILE A 87 -14.43 -12.76 -6.31
N SER A 88 -14.39 -13.70 -7.28
CA SER A 88 -15.59 -14.31 -7.83
C SER A 88 -16.58 -13.26 -8.35
N ARG A 89 -17.84 -13.61 -8.59
CA ARG A 89 -18.76 -12.72 -9.31
C ARG A 89 -19.34 -11.56 -8.51
N ASN A 90 -19.23 -11.53 -7.17
CA ASN A 90 -20.04 -10.59 -6.36
C ASN A 90 -19.36 -9.99 -5.13
N ILE A 91 -18.06 -10.17 -4.94
CA ILE A 91 -17.37 -9.64 -3.75
C ILE A 91 -16.30 -8.66 -4.19
N THR A 92 -16.47 -7.40 -3.79
CA THR A 92 -15.46 -6.35 -3.94
C THR A 92 -14.78 -6.13 -2.60
N VAL A 93 -13.46 -6.14 -2.61
CA VAL A 93 -12.60 -5.92 -1.46
C VAL A 93 -11.53 -4.88 -1.80
N ALA A 94 -10.67 -4.55 -0.87
CA ALA A 94 -9.59 -3.61 -1.13
C ALA A 94 -8.30 -4.34 -1.53
N ALA A 95 -7.68 -3.91 -2.63
CA ALA A 95 -6.28 -4.18 -2.95
C ALA A 95 -5.43 -3.04 -2.41
N LEU A 96 -4.39 -3.36 -1.64
CA LEU A 96 -3.39 -2.44 -1.16
C LEU A 96 -2.29 -2.28 -2.21
N GLY A 97 -2.07 -1.07 -2.67
CA GLY A 97 -0.97 -0.71 -3.55
C GLY A 97 -1.38 0.21 -4.70
N PRO A 98 -0.40 0.96 -5.21
CA PRO A 98 0.98 1.13 -4.73
C PRO A 98 1.10 1.82 -3.37
N MET A 99 2.20 1.52 -2.66
CA MET A 99 2.62 2.20 -1.45
C MET A 99 4.09 2.57 -1.56
N ALA A 100 4.43 3.80 -1.24
CA ALA A 100 5.81 4.27 -1.28
C ALA A 100 6.13 5.25 -0.14
N VAL A 101 7.42 5.29 0.23
CA VAL A 101 8.00 6.26 1.15
C VAL A 101 9.28 6.79 0.52
N LEU A 102 9.53 8.10 0.59
CA LEU A 102 10.75 8.71 0.09
C LEU A 102 11.98 7.97 0.62
N PRO A 103 13.00 7.67 -0.22
CA PRO A 103 14.17 6.88 0.18
C PRO A 103 14.83 7.39 1.47
N GLU A 104 14.99 8.71 1.62
CA GLU A 104 15.57 9.34 2.80
C GLU A 104 14.72 9.26 4.08
N CYS A 105 13.41 8.93 3.92
CA CYS A 105 12.45 8.81 5.02
C CYS A 105 12.08 7.34 5.33
N GLN A 106 12.65 6.37 4.61
CA GLN A 106 12.39 4.96 4.84
C GLN A 106 12.97 4.47 6.17
N ARG A 107 12.46 3.32 6.68
CA ARG A 107 12.87 2.67 7.94
C ARG A 107 12.61 3.50 9.20
N GLN A 108 11.79 4.54 9.11
CA GLN A 108 11.35 5.37 10.24
C GLN A 108 9.90 5.07 10.66
N GLY A 109 9.35 3.94 10.24
CA GLY A 109 7.99 3.49 10.60
C GLY A 109 6.87 4.12 9.78
N ILE A 110 7.16 5.02 8.82
CA ILE A 110 6.14 5.76 8.05
C ILE A 110 5.22 4.81 7.28
N GLY A 111 5.77 3.81 6.57
CA GLY A 111 4.98 2.82 5.86
C GLY A 111 4.05 2.03 6.79
N GLY A 112 4.51 1.69 8.00
CA GLY A 112 3.68 1.03 9.01
C GLY A 112 2.49 1.91 9.44
N LYS A 113 2.73 3.18 9.73
CA LYS A 113 1.66 4.13 10.09
C LYS A 113 0.62 4.29 8.97
N LEU A 114 1.05 4.32 7.71
CA LEU A 114 0.14 4.36 6.55
C LEU A 114 -0.72 3.10 6.48
N ILE A 115 -0.14 1.91 6.64
CA ILE A 115 -0.87 0.64 6.64
C ILE A 115 -1.87 0.59 7.80
N GLU A 116 -1.46 0.91 9.01
CA GLU A 116 -2.32 0.88 10.19
C GLU A 116 -3.50 1.85 10.06
N ALA A 117 -3.25 3.09 9.61
CA ALA A 117 -4.29 4.08 9.37
C ALA A 117 -5.26 3.63 8.27
N GLY A 118 -4.74 3.09 7.16
CA GLY A 118 -5.56 2.59 6.06
C GLY A 118 -6.40 1.39 6.45
N ASN A 119 -5.81 0.42 7.17
CA ASN A 119 -6.51 -0.76 7.68
C ASN A 119 -7.67 -0.35 8.62
N GLN A 120 -7.44 0.62 9.51
CA GLN A 120 -8.48 1.10 10.41
C GLN A 120 -9.63 1.78 9.65
N LYS A 121 -9.31 2.72 8.73
CA LYS A 121 -10.34 3.40 7.93
C LYS A 121 -11.17 2.42 7.08
N LEU A 122 -10.54 1.43 6.44
CA LEU A 122 -11.25 0.42 5.66
C LEU A 122 -12.11 -0.50 6.53
N LYS A 123 -11.64 -0.84 7.72
CA LYS A 123 -12.43 -1.59 8.71
C LYS A 123 -13.68 -0.80 9.12
N ASP A 124 -13.53 0.49 9.43
CA ASP A 124 -14.64 1.37 9.83
C ASP A 124 -15.63 1.57 8.66
N ALA A 125 -15.15 1.56 7.42
CA ALA A 125 -15.97 1.55 6.20
C ALA A 125 -16.63 0.20 5.90
N GLY A 126 -16.41 -0.83 6.73
CA GLY A 126 -17.02 -2.15 6.60
C GLY A 126 -16.42 -3.04 5.52
N CYS A 127 -15.19 -2.73 5.05
CA CYS A 127 -14.45 -3.60 4.15
C CYS A 127 -14.17 -4.95 4.82
N PRO A 128 -14.45 -6.09 4.17
CA PRO A 128 -14.30 -7.40 4.81
C PRO A 128 -12.83 -7.82 4.99
N PHE A 129 -11.97 -7.51 4.04
CA PHE A 129 -10.55 -7.81 4.07
C PHE A 129 -9.78 -7.02 3.01
N ILE A 130 -8.47 -6.97 3.18
CA ILE A 130 -7.53 -6.29 2.28
C ILE A 130 -6.60 -7.34 1.69
N ILE A 131 -6.31 -7.25 0.40
CA ILE A 131 -5.33 -8.08 -0.30
C ILE A 131 -4.11 -7.24 -0.67
N VAL A 132 -2.93 -7.86 -0.65
CA VAL A 132 -1.68 -7.29 -1.11
C VAL A 132 -0.83 -8.33 -1.82
N VAL A 133 -0.15 -7.92 -2.89
CA VAL A 133 1.05 -8.60 -3.40
C VAL A 133 2.26 -7.79 -2.94
N GLY A 134 3.07 -8.36 -2.07
CA GLY A 134 4.18 -7.61 -1.47
C GLY A 134 5.15 -8.48 -0.71
N HIS A 135 6.12 -7.84 -0.05
CA HIS A 135 7.21 -8.56 0.63
C HIS A 135 6.73 -9.46 1.75
N ALA A 136 7.10 -10.74 1.68
CA ALA A 136 6.79 -11.76 2.66
C ALA A 136 7.27 -11.42 4.10
N ASP A 137 8.33 -10.62 4.24
CA ASP A 137 8.88 -10.22 5.55
C ASP A 137 8.28 -8.92 6.10
N TYR A 138 7.52 -8.17 5.28
CA TYR A 138 7.01 -6.86 5.67
C TYR A 138 5.58 -6.90 6.17
N TYR A 139 4.65 -7.40 5.36
CA TYR A 139 3.21 -7.35 5.62
C TYR A 139 2.72 -8.24 6.78
N PRO A 140 3.36 -9.40 7.10
CA PRO A 140 2.97 -10.19 8.26
C PRO A 140 3.02 -9.45 9.59
N ARG A 141 3.87 -8.42 9.71
CA ARG A 141 3.96 -7.55 10.90
C ARG A 141 2.67 -6.78 11.17
N PHE A 142 1.81 -6.62 10.17
CA PHE A 142 0.51 -5.95 10.24
C PHE A 142 -0.66 -6.93 10.22
N GLY A 143 -0.38 -8.24 10.42
CA GLY A 143 -1.40 -9.27 10.50
C GLY A 143 -1.82 -9.90 9.16
N PHE A 144 -1.17 -9.53 8.06
CA PHE A 144 -1.40 -10.19 6.77
C PHE A 144 -0.89 -11.63 6.80
N LYS A 145 -1.59 -12.53 6.12
CA LYS A 145 -1.27 -13.95 6.01
C LYS A 145 -1.47 -14.41 4.56
N PRO A 146 -0.81 -15.51 4.11
CA PRO A 146 -1.04 -16.07 2.78
C PRO A 146 -2.52 -16.25 2.48
N ALA A 147 -2.96 -15.78 1.31
CA ALA A 147 -4.37 -15.79 0.91
C ALA A 147 -4.87 -17.21 0.58
N SER A 148 -3.95 -18.13 0.27
CA SER A 148 -4.23 -19.55 0.04
C SER A 148 -4.92 -20.22 1.23
N GLY A 149 -4.61 -19.81 2.47
CA GLY A 149 -5.28 -20.29 3.68
C GLY A 149 -6.79 -20.03 3.72
N HIS A 150 -7.30 -19.14 2.84
CA HIS A 150 -8.71 -18.84 2.64
C HIS A 150 -9.24 -19.33 1.28
N GLY A 151 -8.46 -20.13 0.53
CA GLY A 151 -8.85 -20.60 -0.81
C GLY A 151 -8.90 -19.49 -1.85
N ILE A 152 -8.20 -18.38 -1.65
CA ILE A 152 -8.11 -17.26 -2.59
C ILE A 152 -6.77 -17.38 -3.34
N LYS A 153 -6.86 -17.30 -4.68
CA LYS A 153 -5.71 -17.37 -5.59
C LYS A 153 -5.51 -16.03 -6.27
N CYS A 154 -4.26 -15.69 -6.54
CA CYS A 154 -3.90 -14.54 -7.38
C CYS A 154 -4.16 -14.88 -8.86
N GLU A 155 -4.54 -13.88 -9.68
CA GLU A 155 -4.60 -14.04 -11.13
C GLU A 155 -3.20 -14.08 -11.77
N TRP A 156 -2.19 -13.58 -11.07
CA TRP A 156 -0.80 -13.65 -11.50
C TRP A 156 -0.11 -14.86 -10.89
N ASP A 157 0.87 -15.41 -11.61
CA ASP A 157 1.74 -16.46 -11.09
C ASP A 157 2.78 -15.85 -10.13
N VAL A 158 2.47 -15.87 -8.85
CA VAL A 158 3.32 -15.32 -7.77
C VAL A 158 3.47 -16.34 -6.65
N PRO A 159 4.60 -16.32 -5.92
CA PRO A 159 4.79 -17.15 -4.73
C PRO A 159 3.67 -16.95 -3.70
N ASP A 160 3.31 -18.01 -2.99
CA ASP A 160 2.19 -18.00 -2.03
C ASP A 160 2.42 -17.01 -0.88
N ASP A 161 3.65 -16.88 -0.44
CA ASP A 161 4.04 -16.03 0.69
C ASP A 161 4.04 -14.52 0.38
N VAL A 162 3.98 -14.12 -0.91
CA VAL A 162 3.88 -12.71 -1.31
C VAL A 162 2.45 -12.27 -1.61
N PHE A 163 1.51 -13.22 -1.80
CA PHE A 163 0.11 -12.93 -2.01
C PHE A 163 -0.68 -13.14 -0.72
N MET A 164 -0.92 -12.05 -0.04
CA MET A 164 -1.43 -12.07 1.34
C MET A 164 -2.74 -11.32 1.49
N LEU A 165 -3.50 -11.68 2.53
CA LEU A 165 -4.68 -10.93 2.95
C LEU A 165 -4.69 -10.63 4.45
N LEU A 166 -5.36 -9.54 4.81
CA LEU A 166 -5.71 -9.16 6.18
C LEU A 166 -7.22 -9.21 6.34
N VAL A 167 -7.71 -10.08 7.21
CA VAL A 167 -9.14 -10.16 7.54
C VAL A 167 -9.51 -9.03 8.49
N LEU A 168 -10.44 -8.15 8.08
CA LEU A 168 -10.99 -7.08 8.91
C LEU A 168 -12.32 -7.48 9.57
N ASP A 169 -13.13 -8.30 8.88
CA ASP A 169 -14.41 -8.83 9.37
C ASP A 169 -14.49 -10.35 9.11
N ARG A 170 -14.33 -11.13 10.18
CA ARG A 170 -14.38 -12.60 10.11
C ARG A 170 -15.75 -13.14 9.69
N ALA A 171 -16.83 -12.44 10.02
CA ALA A 171 -18.18 -12.91 9.67
C ALA A 171 -18.41 -12.88 8.16
N LYS A 172 -17.86 -11.86 7.48
CA LYS A 172 -17.96 -11.69 6.03
C LYS A 172 -17.03 -12.61 5.24
N MET A 173 -16.03 -13.23 5.90
CA MET A 173 -15.08 -14.15 5.25
C MET A 173 -15.61 -15.58 5.05
N LYS A 174 -16.69 -15.97 5.71
CA LYS A 174 -17.12 -17.38 5.83
C LYS A 174 -17.45 -18.10 4.51
N ALA A 175 -17.56 -17.41 3.40
CA ALA A 175 -17.90 -18.01 2.10
C ALA A 175 -17.05 -17.43 0.95
N VAL A 176 -15.90 -16.83 1.27
CA VAL A 176 -15.08 -16.16 0.26
C VAL A 176 -13.95 -17.08 -0.17
N SER A 177 -13.96 -17.48 -1.43
CA SER A 177 -12.87 -18.20 -2.09
C SER A 177 -12.89 -17.91 -3.59
N GLY A 178 -11.81 -18.20 -4.28
CA GLY A 178 -11.75 -18.07 -5.73
C GLY A 178 -10.58 -17.25 -6.23
N LEU A 179 -10.70 -16.74 -7.45
CA LEU A 179 -9.64 -15.99 -8.11
C LEU A 179 -9.80 -14.49 -7.82
N ALA A 180 -8.77 -13.90 -7.23
CA ALA A 180 -8.64 -12.47 -7.04
C ALA A 180 -8.19 -11.82 -8.34
N ARG A 181 -8.97 -10.84 -8.80
CA ARG A 181 -8.72 -10.08 -10.02
C ARG A 181 -8.50 -8.63 -9.69
N TYR A 182 -7.31 -8.17 -9.99
CA TYR A 182 -6.94 -6.77 -9.88
C TYR A 182 -7.63 -5.95 -10.97
N ARG A 183 -7.63 -4.67 -10.80
CA ARG A 183 -8.08 -3.74 -11.83
C ARG A 183 -7.10 -3.72 -13.00
N HIS A 184 -7.64 -3.39 -14.20
CA HIS A 184 -6.82 -3.36 -15.43
C HIS A 184 -5.67 -2.35 -15.38
N GLU A 185 -5.73 -1.34 -14.50
CA GLU A 185 -4.65 -0.35 -14.32
C GLU A 185 -3.35 -1.01 -13.85
N PHE A 186 -3.43 -2.17 -13.24
CA PHE A 186 -2.27 -2.97 -12.83
C PHE A 186 -1.69 -3.83 -13.98
N SER A 187 -2.40 -4.00 -15.09
CA SER A 187 -1.95 -4.85 -16.21
C SER A 187 -0.77 -4.25 -16.99
N SER A 188 -0.49 -2.96 -16.84
CA SER A 188 0.68 -2.31 -17.43
C SER A 188 2.01 -2.65 -16.74
N VAL A 189 1.97 -3.52 -15.72
CA VAL A 189 3.09 -3.88 -14.84
C VAL A 189 3.50 -5.36 -14.99
N SER A 190 2.84 -6.09 -15.89
CA SER A 190 3.10 -7.51 -16.19
C SER A 190 4.06 -7.71 -17.36
#